data_d9e9f02dbe4d41a2209a3141b27fac3d
#
_entry.id   d9e9f02dbe4d41a2209a3141b27fac3d
#
_cell.length_a   1.000
_cell.length_b   1.000
_cell.length_c   1.000
_cell.angle_alpha   90.00
_cell.angle_beta   90.00
_cell.angle_gamma   90.00
#
_symmetry.space_group_name_H-M   'P 1'
#
loop_
_entity.id
_entity.type
_entity.pdbx_description
1 polymer ?
#
loop_
_entity_poly.entity_id
_entity_poly.type
_entity_poly.pdbx_seq_one_letter_code
_entity_poly.pdbx_strand_id
1 'polypeptide(L)'
;MRREKGPRADGARQLARRWTQLAGGATGEGDDESVALCLSLAFPDRIARRRAADGADWISAGGRAFRLDPLSPLARAEWLAIGEVQGMAAGARILSAAPIDPRAVETLFADRIADRRTVRFKAEIGGVEALRERMLGAIRLSSGNDDSPARDAVLAELVEGVTREGLDAIPWPDGARSLRTRAAYAGEASIGDTALLDSIAEWLAQILPANARRLSAIPAQALVQILENRLGWDGQRRLDRIAPRQFASPAGSHHDIDYAAEGGPRVELRVQALYGLADHPVVGEARVPLVLSLTSPAGRPIQTTRDLPAFWRGSWADVAKEMRGRYPRHPWPDDPMAASATLRTKNADARRKS
;
A
#
# COMPACT_ATOMS: atom_id res chain seq x y z
N MET A 1 38.18 40.66 -12.20
CA MET A 1 38.87 41.19 -13.38
C MET A 1 38.95 42.72 -13.46
N ARG A 2 37.89 43.51 -13.16
CA ARG A 2 37.98 44.97 -13.20
C ARG A 2 39.02 45.57 -12.25
N ARG A 3 39.30 44.96 -11.13
CA ARG A 3 40.25 45.41 -10.09
C ARG A 3 41.60 44.68 -10.13
N GLU A 4 41.74 43.60 -10.96
CA GLU A 4 43.02 42.91 -11.10
C GLU A 4 43.98 43.70 -12.01
N LYS A 5 45.24 43.72 -11.61
CA LYS A 5 46.34 44.32 -12.37
C LYS A 5 47.24 43.19 -12.89
N GLY A 6 47.77 43.35 -14.10
CA GLY A 6 48.73 42.43 -14.68
C GLY A 6 48.42 42.04 -16.12
N PRO A 7 49.37 41.41 -16.83
CA PRO A 7 49.26 41.14 -18.26
C PRO A 7 48.01 40.38 -18.69
N ARG A 8 47.55 39.43 -17.86
CA ARG A 8 46.34 38.63 -18.12
C ARG A 8 45.06 39.48 -18.06
N ALA A 9 44.99 40.39 -17.08
CA ALA A 9 43.85 41.30 -16.94
C ALA A 9 43.84 42.37 -18.04
N ASP A 10 44.99 42.80 -18.48
CA ASP A 10 45.13 43.75 -19.58
C ASP A 10 44.73 43.14 -20.93
N GLY A 11 45.15 41.89 -21.20
CA GLY A 11 44.73 41.15 -22.38
C GLY A 11 43.21 40.91 -22.41
N ALA A 12 42.61 40.54 -21.26
CA ALA A 12 41.16 40.38 -21.16
C ALA A 12 40.40 41.69 -21.41
N ARG A 13 40.90 42.83 -20.91
CA ARG A 13 40.32 44.16 -21.17
C ARG A 13 40.41 44.55 -22.63
N GLN A 14 41.53 44.27 -23.27
CA GLN A 14 41.74 44.56 -24.72
C GLN A 14 40.79 43.72 -25.58
N LEU A 15 40.65 42.43 -25.26
CA LEU A 15 39.70 41.52 -25.94
C LEU A 15 38.24 41.96 -25.77
N ALA A 16 37.85 42.34 -24.56
CA ALA A 16 36.53 42.87 -24.28
C ALA A 16 36.23 44.14 -25.09
N ARG A 17 37.15 45.09 -25.16
CA ARG A 17 37.01 46.30 -26.01
C ARG A 17 36.82 45.97 -27.48
N ARG A 18 37.59 44.99 -27.99
CA ARG A 18 37.47 44.55 -29.40
C ARG A 18 36.09 43.95 -29.66
N TRP A 19 35.58 43.10 -28.76
CA TRP A 19 34.26 42.52 -28.93
C TRP A 19 33.13 43.55 -28.83
N THR A 20 33.25 44.53 -27.92
CA THR A 20 32.26 45.60 -27.80
C THR A 20 32.22 46.43 -29.11
N GLN A 21 33.36 46.70 -29.72
CA GLN A 21 33.41 47.40 -31.00
C GLN A 21 32.79 46.59 -32.15
N LEU A 22 33.08 45.29 -32.21
CA LEU A 22 32.50 44.40 -33.22
C LEU A 22 30.99 44.25 -33.09
N ALA A 23 30.47 44.29 -31.85
CA ALA A 23 29.04 44.22 -31.55
C ALA A 23 28.30 45.55 -31.75
N GLY A 24 28.99 46.63 -32.17
CA GLY A 24 28.38 47.97 -32.31
C GLY A 24 27.89 48.57 -31.00
N GLY A 25 28.36 48.06 -29.86
CA GLY A 25 27.92 48.49 -28.54
C GLY A 25 28.66 49.70 -28.01
N ALA A 26 28.02 50.50 -27.17
CA ALA A 26 28.66 51.61 -26.43
C ALA A 26 29.49 51.01 -25.27
N THR A 27 30.65 51.66 -25.00
CA THR A 27 31.47 51.36 -23.83
C THR A 27 30.79 51.93 -22.57
N GLY A 28 29.87 51.19 -21.97
CA GLY A 28 29.28 51.50 -20.66
C GLY A 28 29.89 50.66 -19.53
N GLU A 29 29.76 51.10 -18.31
CA GLU A 29 30.00 50.25 -17.15
C GLU A 29 28.83 49.29 -16.99
N GLY A 30 29.00 48.00 -17.39
CA GLY A 30 28.02 46.96 -17.09
C GLY A 30 27.95 46.74 -15.59
N ASP A 31 26.78 46.60 -15.07
CA ASP A 31 26.53 46.18 -13.68
C ASP A 31 26.72 44.67 -13.49
N ASP A 32 26.70 44.21 -12.24
CA ASP A 32 26.87 42.80 -11.90
C ASP A 32 25.71 41.95 -12.47
N GLU A 33 24.52 42.51 -12.65
CA GLU A 33 23.34 41.84 -13.22
C GLU A 33 23.58 41.55 -14.72
N SER A 34 24.06 42.52 -15.49
CA SER A 34 24.41 42.32 -16.91
C SER A 34 25.49 41.25 -17.08
N VAL A 35 26.47 41.19 -16.18
CA VAL A 35 27.50 40.14 -16.17
C VAL A 35 26.89 38.78 -15.88
N ALA A 36 25.96 38.67 -14.89
CA ALA A 36 25.28 37.45 -14.57
C ALA A 36 24.44 36.93 -15.75
N LEU A 37 23.70 37.80 -16.43
CA LEU A 37 22.91 37.46 -17.62
C LEU A 37 23.80 36.95 -18.77
N CYS A 38 24.90 37.63 -19.06
CA CYS A 38 25.83 37.16 -20.08
C CYS A 38 26.46 35.80 -19.76
N LEU A 39 26.86 35.58 -18.50
CA LEU A 39 27.38 34.30 -18.07
C LEU A 39 26.31 33.19 -18.15
N SER A 40 25.06 33.51 -17.83
CA SER A 40 23.94 32.57 -17.88
C SER A 40 23.64 32.13 -19.31
N LEU A 41 23.70 33.04 -20.28
CA LEU A 41 23.53 32.73 -21.70
C LEU A 41 24.70 31.93 -22.26
N ALA A 42 25.93 32.26 -21.85
CA ALA A 42 27.15 31.61 -22.34
C ALA A 42 27.29 30.16 -21.72
N PHE A 43 26.89 29.98 -20.49
CA PHE A 43 27.04 28.71 -19.73
C PHE A 43 25.77 28.35 -18.99
N PRO A 44 24.67 28.00 -19.68
CA PRO A 44 23.37 27.75 -19.07
C PRO A 44 23.36 26.53 -18.12
N ASP A 45 24.23 25.57 -18.36
CA ASP A 45 24.44 24.41 -17.50
C ASP A 45 25.17 24.71 -16.17
N ARG A 46 25.79 25.92 -16.08
CA ARG A 46 26.53 26.37 -14.89
C ARG A 46 25.76 27.38 -14.04
N ILE A 47 24.50 27.64 -14.32
CA ILE A 47 23.62 28.30 -13.35
C ILE A 47 23.51 27.38 -12.16
N ALA A 48 23.76 27.88 -10.96
CA ALA A 48 23.82 27.06 -9.75
C ALA A 48 23.03 27.68 -8.60
N ARG A 49 22.39 26.83 -7.84
CA ARG A 49 21.67 27.17 -6.61
C ARG A 49 22.39 26.59 -5.40
N ARG A 50 22.46 27.36 -4.33
CA ARG A 50 23.02 26.90 -3.05
C ARG A 50 22.17 25.77 -2.46
N ARG A 51 22.82 24.70 -1.99
CA ARG A 51 22.13 23.51 -1.47
C ARG A 51 21.50 23.71 -0.10
N ALA A 52 22.22 24.41 0.79
CA ALA A 52 21.76 24.72 2.14
C ALA A 52 22.04 26.17 2.47
N ALA A 53 21.24 26.77 3.33
CA ALA A 53 21.32 28.20 3.66
C ALA A 53 22.68 28.62 4.27
N ASP A 54 23.33 27.71 4.97
CA ASP A 54 24.63 27.87 5.65
C ASP A 54 25.79 27.13 4.95
N GLY A 55 25.51 26.47 3.80
CA GLY A 55 26.46 25.63 3.09
C GLY A 55 27.32 26.36 2.07
N ALA A 56 28.51 25.81 1.81
CA ALA A 56 29.43 26.25 0.76
C ALA A 56 29.22 25.46 -0.55
N ASP A 57 28.25 24.57 -0.61
CA ASP A 57 27.99 23.66 -1.72
C ASP A 57 26.86 24.17 -2.61
N TRP A 58 27.08 24.11 -3.91
CA TRP A 58 26.20 24.60 -4.96
C TRP A 58 25.88 23.46 -5.93
N ILE A 59 24.65 23.37 -6.41
CA ILE A 59 24.25 22.45 -7.47
C ILE A 59 23.93 23.26 -8.73
N SER A 60 24.49 22.85 -9.85
CA SER A 60 24.21 23.51 -11.13
C SER A 60 23.05 22.85 -11.88
N ALA A 61 22.49 23.59 -12.85
CA ALA A 61 21.48 23.08 -13.75
C ALA A 61 21.95 21.82 -14.51
N GLY A 62 23.27 21.77 -14.85
CA GLY A 62 23.90 20.59 -15.46
C GLY A 62 24.15 19.41 -14.48
N GLY A 63 23.75 19.52 -13.22
CA GLY A 63 23.88 18.44 -12.23
C GLY A 63 25.24 18.34 -11.53
N ARG A 64 26.16 19.27 -11.79
CA ARG A 64 27.47 19.26 -11.13
C ARG A 64 27.42 20.00 -9.79
N ALA A 65 28.10 19.44 -8.81
CA ALA A 65 28.33 20.11 -7.53
C ALA A 65 29.58 20.99 -7.60
N PHE A 66 29.48 22.21 -7.04
CA PHE A 66 30.57 23.19 -6.96
C PHE A 66 30.76 23.66 -5.53
N ARG A 67 31.97 24.10 -5.19
CA ARG A 67 32.30 24.69 -3.91
C ARG A 67 32.71 26.15 -4.06
N LEU A 68 32.17 26.99 -3.20
CA LEU A 68 32.61 28.40 -3.06
C LEU A 68 33.34 28.54 -1.73
N ASP A 69 34.38 29.39 -1.72
CA ASP A 69 35.05 29.77 -0.47
C ASP A 69 34.03 30.44 0.47
N PRO A 70 33.85 29.94 1.71
CA PRO A 70 32.89 30.50 2.66
C PRO A 70 33.13 31.97 3.00
N LEU A 71 34.37 32.45 2.83
CA LEU A 71 34.76 33.86 3.02
C LEU A 71 34.45 34.74 1.81
N SER A 72 34.00 34.16 0.69
CA SER A 72 33.62 34.93 -0.48
C SER A 72 32.39 35.79 -0.21
N PRO A 73 32.37 37.05 -0.69
CA PRO A 73 31.18 37.89 -0.63
C PRO A 73 29.94 37.24 -1.30
N LEU A 74 30.18 36.35 -2.26
CA LEU A 74 29.14 35.63 -3.01
C LEU A 74 28.54 34.47 -2.19
N ALA A 75 29.11 34.09 -1.05
CA ALA A 75 28.60 32.99 -0.23
C ALA A 75 27.17 33.22 0.32
N ARG A 76 26.71 34.50 0.32
CA ARG A 76 25.35 34.87 0.72
C ARG A 76 24.32 34.81 -0.40
N ALA A 77 24.75 34.73 -1.65
CA ALA A 77 23.84 34.63 -2.79
C ALA A 77 23.12 33.30 -2.78
N GLU A 78 21.85 33.25 -3.15
CA GLU A 78 21.11 32.01 -3.37
C GLU A 78 21.43 31.39 -4.72
N TRP A 79 21.65 32.23 -5.73
CA TRP A 79 21.92 31.82 -7.10
C TRP A 79 23.18 32.45 -7.64
N LEU A 80 23.94 31.69 -8.42
CA LEU A 80 25.16 32.12 -9.08
C LEU A 80 25.17 31.73 -10.55
N ALA A 81 25.55 32.64 -11.41
CA ALA A 81 26.02 32.36 -12.77
C ALA A 81 27.53 32.11 -12.70
N ILE A 82 27.99 30.88 -12.91
CA ILE A 82 29.38 30.49 -12.72
C ILE A 82 30.15 30.62 -14.03
N GLY A 83 31.19 31.43 -14.01
CA GLY A 83 32.08 31.67 -15.17
C GLY A 83 33.23 30.65 -15.19
N GLU A 84 34.07 30.66 -14.16
CA GLU A 84 35.31 29.88 -14.12
C GLU A 84 35.33 28.93 -12.92
N VAL A 85 35.78 27.72 -13.16
CA VAL A 85 35.89 26.67 -12.11
C VAL A 85 37.27 25.99 -12.20
N GLN A 86 37.76 25.53 -11.07
CA GLN A 86 39.00 24.78 -10.97
C GLN A 86 38.71 23.36 -10.37
N GLY A 87 39.26 22.36 -11.01
CA GLY A 87 39.07 20.95 -10.60
C GLY A 87 38.19 20.19 -11.55
N MET A 88 38.30 18.86 -11.48
CA MET A 88 37.60 17.95 -12.37
C MET A 88 36.42 17.32 -11.67
N ALA A 89 35.75 16.73 -11.39
CA ALA A 89 34.70 15.97 -10.74
C ALA A 89 33.79 16.79 -9.77
N ALA A 90 33.09 16.09 -8.91
CA ALA A 90 32.21 16.67 -7.89
C ALA A 90 32.99 17.56 -6.92
N GLY A 91 32.47 18.78 -6.67
CA GLY A 91 33.08 19.74 -5.74
C GLY A 91 34.18 20.62 -6.32
N ALA A 92 34.21 20.80 -7.64
CA ALA A 92 35.09 21.80 -8.28
C ALA A 92 34.92 23.18 -7.64
N ARG A 93 36.07 23.88 -7.42
CA ARG A 93 36.07 25.21 -6.77
C ARG A 93 35.64 26.29 -7.77
N ILE A 94 34.71 27.12 -7.33
CA ILE A 94 34.31 28.32 -8.10
C ILE A 94 35.42 29.38 -7.98
N LEU A 95 35.96 29.81 -9.11
CA LEU A 95 36.97 30.87 -9.20
C LEU A 95 36.34 32.21 -9.54
N SER A 96 35.34 32.22 -10.42
CA SER A 96 34.58 33.44 -10.77
C SER A 96 33.10 33.10 -10.97
N ALA A 97 32.24 33.96 -10.46
CA ALA A 97 30.80 33.89 -10.62
C ALA A 97 30.19 35.28 -10.43
N ALA A 98 28.96 35.45 -10.86
CA ALA A 98 28.13 36.62 -10.55
C ALA A 98 26.83 36.18 -9.88
N PRO A 99 26.33 36.91 -8.85
CA PRO A 99 25.03 36.64 -8.28
C PRO A 99 23.93 36.94 -9.31
N ILE A 100 22.90 36.12 -9.35
CA ILE A 100 21.76 36.30 -10.26
C ILE A 100 20.44 36.23 -9.46
N ASP A 101 19.52 37.14 -9.84
CA ASP A 101 18.18 37.13 -9.24
C ASP A 101 17.40 35.86 -9.64
N PRO A 102 16.70 35.18 -8.69
CA PRO A 102 15.89 34.00 -9.00
C PRO A 102 14.84 34.24 -10.08
N ARG A 103 14.23 35.43 -10.14
CA ARG A 103 13.22 35.79 -11.15
C ARG A 103 13.84 35.90 -12.52
N ALA A 104 15.06 36.47 -12.60
CA ALA A 104 15.82 36.54 -13.85
C ALA A 104 16.15 35.13 -14.37
N VAL A 105 16.50 34.19 -13.48
CA VAL A 105 16.69 32.78 -13.86
C VAL A 105 15.41 32.17 -14.41
N GLU A 106 14.28 32.34 -13.72
CA GLU A 106 13.00 31.82 -14.18
C GLU A 106 12.54 32.42 -15.52
N THR A 107 12.79 33.70 -15.74
CA THR A 107 12.46 34.36 -17.02
C THR A 107 13.38 33.91 -18.15
N LEU A 108 14.68 33.86 -17.90
CA LEU A 108 15.69 33.56 -18.92
C LEU A 108 15.62 32.09 -19.38
N PHE A 109 15.22 31.18 -18.48
CA PHE A 109 15.15 29.74 -18.73
C PHE A 109 13.73 29.16 -18.70
N ALA A 110 12.71 29.98 -18.95
CA ALA A 110 11.32 29.57 -18.89
C ALA A 110 11.02 28.35 -19.79
N ASP A 111 11.64 28.29 -20.96
CA ASP A 111 11.55 27.19 -21.93
C ASP A 111 12.31 25.92 -21.52
N ARG A 112 13.20 25.99 -20.53
CA ARG A 112 13.98 24.87 -19.98
C ARG A 112 13.49 24.40 -18.64
N ILE A 113 12.53 25.09 -18.03
CA ILE A 113 11.90 24.68 -16.80
C ILE A 113 10.88 23.59 -17.13
N ALA A 114 11.11 22.40 -16.61
CA ALA A 114 10.24 21.26 -16.82
C ALA A 114 9.46 20.91 -15.53
N ASP A 115 8.21 20.53 -15.71
CA ASP A 115 7.42 19.90 -14.63
C ASP A 115 7.74 18.42 -14.57
N ARG A 116 8.26 17.98 -13.44
CA ARG A 116 8.51 16.58 -13.11
C ARG A 116 7.42 16.12 -12.17
N ARG A 117 6.70 15.08 -12.57
CA ARG A 117 5.69 14.41 -11.73
C ARG A 117 6.21 13.06 -11.28
N THR A 118 6.03 12.77 -10.03
CA THR A 118 6.45 11.50 -9.42
C THR A 118 5.30 10.96 -8.60
N VAL A 119 4.94 9.71 -8.83
CA VAL A 119 3.96 8.97 -8.04
C VAL A 119 4.72 7.81 -7.40
N ARG A 120 4.53 7.57 -6.10
CA ARG A 120 5.19 6.47 -5.38
C ARG A 120 4.27 5.86 -4.35
N PHE A 121 4.23 4.55 -4.32
CA PHE A 121 3.51 3.81 -3.28
C PHE A 121 4.16 4.00 -1.91
N LYS A 122 3.32 4.16 -0.89
CA LYS A 122 3.67 4.28 0.53
C LYS A 122 2.88 3.25 1.32
N ALA A 123 3.58 2.26 1.87
CA ALA A 123 2.96 1.17 2.63
C ALA A 123 2.23 1.69 3.88
N GLU A 124 2.79 2.72 4.54
CA GLU A 124 2.26 3.29 5.78
C GLU A 124 0.86 3.88 5.63
N ILE A 125 0.51 4.31 4.42
CA ILE A 125 -0.82 4.87 4.12
C ILE A 125 -1.67 3.94 3.23
N GLY A 126 -1.13 2.80 2.81
CA GLY A 126 -1.77 1.89 1.86
C GLY A 126 -2.18 2.59 0.57
N GLY A 127 -1.32 3.47 0.04
CA GLY A 127 -1.67 4.34 -1.07
C GLY A 127 -0.45 5.01 -1.71
N VAL A 128 -0.70 6.00 -2.58
CA VAL A 128 0.36 6.71 -3.29
C VAL A 128 0.52 8.15 -2.81
N GLU A 129 1.78 8.59 -2.76
CA GLU A 129 2.18 9.99 -2.68
C GLU A 129 2.48 10.47 -4.09
N ALA A 130 1.89 11.59 -4.50
CA ALA A 130 2.11 12.20 -5.79
C ALA A 130 2.71 13.59 -5.62
N LEU A 131 3.87 13.82 -6.23
CA LEU A 131 4.60 15.08 -6.16
C LEU A 131 4.74 15.69 -7.54
N ARG A 132 4.61 17.01 -7.59
CA ARG A 132 4.93 17.85 -8.76
C ARG A 132 6.09 18.75 -8.41
N GLU A 133 7.14 18.68 -9.18
CA GLU A 133 8.35 19.48 -9.02
C GLU A 133 8.60 20.30 -10.28
N ARG A 134 8.92 21.58 -10.11
CA ARG A 134 9.47 22.41 -11.20
C ARG A 134 10.98 22.31 -11.17
N MET A 135 11.57 21.93 -12.28
CA MET A 135 13.00 21.63 -12.39
C MET A 135 13.65 22.49 -13.46
N LEU A 136 14.79 23.09 -13.12
CA LEU A 136 15.73 23.64 -14.12
C LEU A 136 16.93 22.67 -14.18
N GLY A 137 16.90 21.75 -15.14
CA GLY A 137 17.86 20.66 -15.18
C GLY A 137 17.86 19.87 -13.86
N ALA A 138 19.00 19.85 -13.15
CA ALA A 138 19.12 19.18 -11.85
C ALA A 138 18.68 20.02 -10.64
N ILE A 139 18.34 21.30 -10.86
CA ILE A 139 17.91 22.19 -9.77
C ILE A 139 16.41 22.11 -9.59
N ARG A 140 15.97 21.76 -8.39
CA ARG A 140 14.56 21.82 -8.01
C ARG A 140 14.18 23.23 -7.60
N LEU A 141 13.33 23.89 -8.40
CA LEU A 141 12.84 25.25 -8.14
C LEU A 141 11.75 25.24 -7.06
N SER A 142 10.79 24.33 -7.21
CA SER A 142 9.71 24.13 -6.24
C SER A 142 9.29 22.67 -6.21
N SER A 143 8.69 22.26 -5.09
CA SER A 143 8.06 20.94 -4.90
C SER A 143 6.75 21.12 -4.15
N GLY A 144 5.73 20.40 -4.56
CA GLY A 144 4.42 20.39 -3.90
C GLY A 144 3.67 19.10 -4.24
N ASN A 145 2.52 18.94 -3.60
CA ASN A 145 1.64 17.82 -3.92
C ASN A 145 1.12 17.95 -5.36
N ASP A 146 1.06 16.84 -6.07
CA ASP A 146 0.34 16.77 -7.35
C ASP A 146 -1.13 16.46 -7.07
N ASP A 147 -2.00 17.46 -7.22
CA ASP A 147 -3.42 17.31 -6.94
C ASP A 147 -4.16 16.53 -8.03
N SER A 148 -3.53 16.33 -9.18
CA SER A 148 -4.12 15.64 -10.34
C SER A 148 -3.11 14.71 -11.00
N PRO A 149 -2.59 13.67 -10.28
CA PRO A 149 -1.69 12.69 -10.88
C PRO A 149 -2.42 11.88 -11.95
N ALA A 150 -1.69 11.43 -12.96
CA ALA A 150 -2.24 10.56 -14.00
C ALA A 150 -2.76 9.26 -13.36
N ARG A 151 -3.99 8.86 -13.70
CA ARG A 151 -4.63 7.64 -13.18
C ARG A 151 -3.77 6.40 -13.41
N ASP A 152 -3.20 6.26 -14.60
CA ASP A 152 -2.40 5.08 -14.95
C ASP A 152 -1.13 4.99 -14.09
N ALA A 153 -0.50 6.14 -13.78
CA ALA A 153 0.65 6.18 -12.86
C ALA A 153 0.26 5.80 -11.43
N VAL A 154 -0.90 6.25 -10.95
CA VAL A 154 -1.44 5.86 -9.64
C VAL A 154 -1.72 4.37 -9.59
N LEU A 155 -2.41 3.84 -10.62
CA LEU A 155 -2.73 2.41 -10.70
C LEU A 155 -1.46 1.55 -10.75
N ALA A 156 -0.49 1.92 -11.58
CA ALA A 156 0.77 1.19 -11.69
C ALA A 156 1.51 1.10 -10.35
N GLU A 157 1.60 2.20 -9.63
CA GLU A 157 2.25 2.25 -8.31
C GLU A 157 1.47 1.47 -7.23
N LEU A 158 0.13 1.47 -7.27
CA LEU A 158 -0.69 0.64 -6.36
C LEU A 158 -0.51 -0.84 -6.67
N VAL A 159 -0.48 -1.23 -7.95
CA VAL A 159 -0.22 -2.62 -8.38
C VAL A 159 1.17 -3.07 -7.93
N GLU A 160 2.21 -2.27 -8.18
CA GLU A 160 3.57 -2.57 -7.73
C GLU A 160 3.64 -2.67 -6.20
N GLY A 161 2.97 -1.75 -5.50
CA GLY A 161 2.88 -1.74 -4.05
C GLY A 161 2.27 -3.04 -3.51
N VAL A 162 1.11 -3.45 -4.02
CA VAL A 162 0.46 -4.71 -3.58
C VAL A 162 1.27 -5.93 -3.99
N THR A 163 1.90 -5.93 -5.16
CA THR A 163 2.77 -7.04 -5.57
C THR A 163 3.96 -7.22 -4.62
N ARG A 164 4.52 -6.13 -4.10
CA ARG A 164 5.64 -6.15 -3.15
C ARG A 164 5.22 -6.49 -1.72
N GLU A 165 4.15 -5.88 -1.23
CA GLU A 165 3.68 -6.03 0.17
C GLU A 165 2.76 -7.26 0.35
N GLY A 166 2.23 -7.82 -0.74
CA GLY A 166 1.26 -8.90 -0.72
C GLY A 166 -0.21 -8.42 -0.66
N LEU A 167 -1.12 -9.37 -0.77
CA LEU A 167 -2.57 -9.10 -0.76
C LEU A 167 -3.09 -8.56 0.58
N ASP A 168 -2.33 -8.68 1.66
CA ASP A 168 -2.69 -8.13 2.97
C ASP A 168 -2.65 -6.60 3.01
N ALA A 169 -1.98 -5.97 2.04
CA ALA A 169 -2.05 -4.52 1.83
C ALA A 169 -3.46 -4.03 1.44
N ILE A 170 -4.31 -4.93 0.94
CA ILE A 170 -5.69 -4.61 0.56
C ILE A 170 -6.60 -4.77 1.78
N PRO A 171 -7.44 -3.77 2.10
CA PRO A 171 -8.35 -3.81 3.25
C PRO A 171 -9.56 -4.70 2.97
N TRP A 172 -9.36 -6.01 2.91
CA TRP A 172 -10.40 -6.98 2.65
C TRP A 172 -11.52 -6.90 3.70
N PRO A 173 -12.79 -6.73 3.31
CA PRO A 173 -13.90 -6.83 4.23
C PRO A 173 -14.11 -8.28 4.70
N ASP A 174 -14.83 -8.48 5.80
CA ASP A 174 -15.04 -9.81 6.39
C ASP A 174 -15.63 -10.83 5.40
N GLY A 175 -16.56 -10.38 4.56
CA GLY A 175 -17.15 -11.23 3.52
C GLY A 175 -16.11 -11.72 2.50
N ALA A 176 -15.18 -10.85 2.07
CA ALA A 176 -14.13 -11.23 1.16
C ALA A 176 -13.07 -12.11 1.84
N ARG A 177 -12.70 -11.82 3.09
CA ARG A 177 -11.82 -12.70 3.89
C ARG A 177 -12.40 -14.09 4.03
N SER A 178 -13.68 -14.19 4.41
CA SER A 178 -14.38 -15.45 4.52
C SER A 178 -14.40 -16.23 3.19
N LEU A 179 -14.67 -15.56 2.06
CA LEU A 179 -14.63 -16.19 0.74
C LEU A 179 -13.26 -16.78 0.43
N ARG A 180 -12.18 -16.00 0.60
CA ARG A 180 -10.80 -16.46 0.33
C ARG A 180 -10.41 -17.63 1.21
N THR A 181 -10.70 -17.56 2.52
CA THR A 181 -10.38 -18.64 3.45
C THR A 181 -11.14 -19.92 3.11
N ARG A 182 -12.44 -19.82 2.83
CA ARG A 182 -13.25 -20.97 2.41
C ARG A 182 -12.76 -21.56 1.08
N ALA A 183 -12.39 -20.71 0.14
CA ALA A 183 -11.84 -21.12 -1.15
C ALA A 183 -10.54 -21.93 -1.01
N ALA A 184 -9.67 -21.55 -0.10
CA ALA A 184 -8.47 -22.33 0.22
C ALA A 184 -8.81 -23.74 0.72
N TYR A 185 -9.82 -23.88 1.60
CA TYR A 185 -10.31 -25.21 2.03
C TYR A 185 -10.96 -26.00 0.90
N ALA A 186 -11.62 -25.34 -0.03
CA ALA A 186 -12.28 -25.99 -1.16
C ALA A 186 -11.34 -26.28 -2.34
N GLY A 187 -10.07 -25.89 -2.26
CA GLY A 187 -9.11 -26.02 -3.36
C GLY A 187 -9.43 -25.14 -4.57
N GLU A 188 -10.13 -24.02 -4.35
CA GLU A 188 -10.49 -23.06 -5.41
C GLU A 188 -9.33 -22.11 -5.71
N ALA A 189 -8.55 -22.42 -6.74
CA ALA A 189 -7.38 -21.66 -7.12
C ALA A 189 -7.71 -20.29 -7.74
N SER A 190 -8.90 -20.09 -8.32
CA SER A 190 -9.28 -18.88 -9.07
C SER A 190 -9.26 -17.58 -8.26
N ILE A 191 -9.42 -17.67 -6.94
CA ILE A 191 -9.32 -16.58 -5.98
C ILE A 191 -8.24 -16.81 -4.92
N GLY A 192 -7.32 -17.75 -5.19
CA GLY A 192 -6.10 -17.94 -4.42
C GLY A 192 -5.11 -16.80 -4.61
N ASP A 193 -4.16 -16.67 -3.70
CA ASP A 193 -3.23 -15.55 -3.65
C ASP A 193 -2.43 -15.38 -4.95
N THR A 194 -1.90 -16.48 -5.50
CA THR A 194 -1.17 -16.45 -6.78
C THR A 194 -2.04 -15.91 -7.91
N ALA A 195 -3.25 -16.44 -8.11
CA ALA A 195 -4.13 -16.02 -9.18
C ALA A 195 -4.58 -14.55 -9.05
N LEU A 196 -4.76 -14.07 -7.82
CA LEU A 196 -5.11 -12.68 -7.55
C LEU A 196 -3.91 -11.74 -7.80
N LEU A 197 -2.70 -12.13 -7.43
CA LEU A 197 -1.49 -11.34 -7.68
C LEU A 197 -1.13 -11.31 -9.17
N ASP A 198 -1.18 -12.44 -9.86
CA ASP A 198 -0.86 -12.52 -11.29
C ASP A 198 -1.75 -11.63 -12.16
N SER A 199 -2.99 -11.41 -11.73
CA SER A 199 -3.97 -10.60 -12.47
C SER A 199 -4.34 -9.28 -11.77
N ILE A 200 -3.53 -8.82 -10.82
CA ILE A 200 -3.86 -7.66 -9.99
C ILE A 200 -4.10 -6.39 -10.79
N ALA A 201 -3.33 -6.15 -11.82
CA ALA A 201 -3.48 -4.96 -12.67
C ALA A 201 -4.87 -4.89 -13.32
N GLU A 202 -5.40 -6.04 -13.76
CA GLU A 202 -6.69 -6.12 -14.43
C GLU A 202 -7.86 -5.85 -13.48
N TRP A 203 -7.92 -6.58 -12.37
CA TRP A 203 -9.08 -6.47 -11.48
C TRP A 203 -9.03 -5.23 -10.59
N LEU A 204 -7.84 -4.77 -10.18
CA LEU A 204 -7.71 -3.53 -9.42
C LEU A 204 -8.15 -2.31 -10.24
N ALA A 205 -7.83 -2.29 -11.54
CA ALA A 205 -8.27 -1.23 -12.46
C ALA A 205 -9.80 -1.13 -12.56
N GLN A 206 -10.51 -2.26 -12.44
CA GLN A 206 -11.98 -2.31 -12.54
C GLN A 206 -12.67 -1.75 -11.31
N ILE A 207 -12.10 -1.95 -10.12
CA ILE A 207 -12.75 -1.60 -8.84
C ILE A 207 -12.19 -0.36 -8.17
N LEU A 208 -11.02 0.14 -8.63
CA LEU A 208 -10.43 1.35 -8.10
C LEU A 208 -11.20 2.59 -8.59
N PRO A 209 -11.77 3.42 -7.70
CA PRO A 209 -12.43 4.66 -8.09
C PRO A 209 -11.49 5.60 -8.86
N ALA A 210 -12.04 6.39 -9.79
CA ALA A 210 -11.26 7.19 -10.74
C ALA A 210 -10.23 8.13 -10.07
N ASN A 211 -10.58 8.71 -8.93
CA ASN A 211 -9.72 9.66 -8.20
C ASN A 211 -9.07 9.04 -6.96
N ALA A 212 -9.17 7.72 -6.79
CA ALA A 212 -8.60 7.06 -5.62
C ALA A 212 -7.07 7.04 -5.69
N ARG A 213 -6.46 7.31 -4.55
CA ARG A 213 -5.01 7.27 -4.34
C ARG A 213 -4.62 6.26 -3.25
N ARG A 214 -5.60 5.59 -2.66
CA ARG A 214 -5.42 4.63 -1.57
C ARG A 214 -6.26 3.38 -1.81
N LEU A 215 -5.74 2.25 -1.41
CA LEU A 215 -6.46 0.97 -1.46
C LEU A 215 -7.73 1.00 -0.58
N SER A 216 -7.72 1.76 0.51
CA SER A 216 -8.89 1.95 1.40
C SER A 216 -10.06 2.68 0.75
N ALA A 217 -9.86 3.32 -0.40
CA ALA A 217 -10.93 3.95 -1.16
C ALA A 217 -11.75 2.95 -1.99
N ILE A 218 -11.30 1.71 -2.11
CA ILE A 218 -12.02 0.66 -2.82
C ILE A 218 -13.27 0.30 -2.02
N PRO A 219 -14.48 0.33 -2.63
CA PRO A 219 -15.69 -0.06 -1.93
C PRO A 219 -15.62 -1.53 -1.48
N ALA A 220 -15.98 -1.79 -0.21
CA ALA A 220 -15.97 -3.13 0.35
C ALA A 220 -16.77 -4.15 -0.49
N GLN A 221 -17.93 -3.73 -1.01
CA GLN A 221 -18.76 -4.55 -1.88
C GLN A 221 -18.06 -4.89 -3.20
N ALA A 222 -17.26 -3.99 -3.76
CA ALA A 222 -16.54 -4.26 -5.00
C ALA A 222 -15.46 -5.34 -4.82
N LEU A 223 -14.81 -5.39 -3.64
CA LEU A 223 -13.86 -6.45 -3.29
C LEU A 223 -14.54 -7.82 -3.15
N VAL A 224 -15.75 -7.88 -2.63
CA VAL A 224 -16.53 -9.14 -2.58
C VAL A 224 -16.94 -9.55 -3.98
N GLN A 225 -17.52 -8.61 -4.75
CA GLN A 225 -18.03 -8.87 -6.09
C GLN A 225 -16.96 -9.37 -7.06
N ILE A 226 -15.75 -8.82 -6.99
CA ILE A 226 -14.66 -9.28 -7.89
C ILE A 226 -14.27 -10.74 -7.57
N LEU A 227 -14.27 -11.14 -6.31
CA LEU A 227 -14.01 -12.53 -5.92
C LEU A 227 -15.14 -13.46 -6.37
N GLU A 228 -16.40 -13.04 -6.20
CA GLU A 228 -17.57 -13.81 -6.63
C GLU A 228 -17.60 -13.98 -8.16
N ASN A 229 -17.29 -12.91 -8.91
CA ASN A 229 -17.21 -12.97 -10.38
C ASN A 229 -16.11 -13.93 -10.85
N ARG A 230 -14.96 -13.96 -10.17
CA ARG A 230 -13.85 -14.86 -10.51
C ARG A 230 -14.15 -16.32 -10.18
N LEU A 231 -14.88 -16.58 -9.10
CA LEU A 231 -15.38 -17.93 -8.79
C LEU A 231 -16.39 -18.41 -9.83
N GLY A 232 -17.20 -17.51 -10.36
CA GLY A 232 -18.32 -17.84 -11.21
C GLY A 232 -19.40 -18.65 -10.48
N TRP A 233 -20.45 -19.02 -11.20
CA TRP A 233 -21.57 -19.76 -10.63
C TRP A 233 -21.17 -21.16 -10.10
N ASP A 234 -20.40 -21.90 -10.88
CA ASP A 234 -20.01 -23.26 -10.52
C ASP A 234 -19.02 -23.29 -9.35
N GLY A 235 -18.06 -22.36 -9.31
CA GLY A 235 -17.14 -22.21 -8.19
C GLY A 235 -17.87 -21.85 -6.89
N GLN A 236 -18.85 -20.95 -6.94
CA GLN A 236 -19.67 -20.59 -5.77
C GLN A 236 -20.48 -21.79 -5.25
N ARG A 237 -21.14 -22.54 -6.14
CA ARG A 237 -21.88 -23.74 -5.78
C ARG A 237 -20.99 -24.83 -5.20
N ARG A 238 -19.80 -25.02 -5.77
CA ARG A 238 -18.81 -25.97 -5.24
C ARG A 238 -18.35 -25.54 -3.85
N LEU A 239 -18.03 -24.25 -3.68
CA LEU A 239 -17.60 -23.67 -2.42
C LEU A 239 -18.67 -23.88 -1.33
N ASP A 240 -19.94 -23.60 -1.61
CA ASP A 240 -21.03 -23.76 -0.64
C ASP A 240 -21.30 -25.22 -0.27
N ARG A 241 -20.98 -26.15 -1.16
CA ARG A 241 -21.11 -27.58 -0.90
C ARG A 241 -19.94 -28.14 -0.07
N ILE A 242 -18.70 -27.76 -0.38
CA ILE A 242 -17.48 -28.36 0.18
C ILE A 242 -17.01 -27.60 1.43
N ALA A 243 -17.12 -26.28 1.41
CA ALA A 243 -16.75 -25.40 2.52
C ALA A 243 -17.90 -24.43 2.82
N PRO A 244 -19.04 -24.91 3.35
CA PRO A 244 -20.24 -24.11 3.60
C PRO A 244 -19.96 -23.00 4.62
N ARG A 245 -20.74 -21.92 4.57
CA ARG A 245 -20.66 -20.85 5.58
C ARG A 245 -21.12 -21.32 6.95
N GLN A 246 -22.09 -22.24 6.97
CA GLN A 246 -22.73 -22.72 8.18
C GLN A 246 -22.78 -24.24 8.23
N PHE A 247 -22.63 -24.78 9.41
CA PHE A 247 -22.92 -26.17 9.71
C PHE A 247 -24.40 -26.31 10.04
N ALA A 248 -25.08 -27.17 9.29
CA ALA A 248 -26.47 -27.54 9.57
C ALA A 248 -26.47 -28.74 10.56
N SER A 249 -26.96 -28.54 11.78
CA SER A 249 -27.01 -29.59 12.79
C SER A 249 -28.18 -30.52 12.55
N PRO A 250 -28.13 -31.77 13.08
CA PRO A 250 -29.28 -32.71 13.08
C PRO A 250 -30.55 -32.14 13.71
N ALA A 251 -30.44 -31.17 14.62
CA ALA A 251 -31.59 -30.48 15.22
C ALA A 251 -32.23 -29.41 14.29
N GLY A 252 -31.71 -29.23 13.09
CA GLY A 252 -32.17 -28.23 12.12
C GLY A 252 -31.71 -26.79 12.42
N SER A 253 -30.77 -26.61 13.36
CA SER A 253 -30.15 -25.29 13.59
C SER A 253 -28.90 -25.11 12.73
N HIS A 254 -28.64 -23.86 12.31
CA HIS A 254 -27.48 -23.46 11.52
C HIS A 254 -26.51 -22.67 12.38
N HIS A 255 -25.23 -23.01 12.26
CA HIS A 255 -24.16 -22.43 13.07
C HIS A 255 -23.02 -21.97 12.16
N ASP A 256 -22.57 -20.75 12.29
CA ASP A 256 -21.47 -20.22 11.49
C ASP A 256 -20.19 -21.01 11.73
N ILE A 257 -19.46 -21.29 10.66
CA ILE A 257 -18.15 -21.95 10.72
C ILE A 257 -17.09 -20.86 10.63
N ASP A 258 -16.30 -20.73 11.69
CA ASP A 258 -15.10 -19.88 11.66
C ASP A 258 -13.94 -20.66 11.05
N TYR A 259 -13.66 -20.39 9.77
CA TYR A 259 -12.56 -20.98 9.03
C TYR A 259 -11.19 -20.39 9.38
N ALA A 260 -11.15 -19.23 10.04
CA ALA A 260 -9.93 -18.55 10.45
C ALA A 260 -9.52 -18.90 11.89
N ALA A 261 -10.31 -19.69 12.60
CA ALA A 261 -10.02 -20.06 13.99
C ALA A 261 -8.69 -20.79 14.11
N GLU A 262 -7.96 -20.49 15.18
CA GLU A 262 -6.76 -21.22 15.54
C GLU A 262 -7.06 -22.70 15.74
N GLY A 263 -6.27 -23.54 15.11
CA GLY A 263 -6.42 -24.99 15.18
C GLY A 263 -7.39 -25.59 14.16
N GLY A 264 -7.98 -24.80 13.25
CA GLY A 264 -8.83 -25.27 12.13
C GLY A 264 -10.28 -24.81 12.21
N PRO A 265 -11.08 -25.13 11.18
CA PRO A 265 -12.45 -24.64 11.05
C PRO A 265 -13.29 -25.05 12.26
N ARG A 266 -13.87 -24.05 12.93
CA ARG A 266 -14.54 -24.21 14.24
C ARG A 266 -16.01 -23.86 14.14
N VAL A 267 -16.80 -24.62 14.86
CA VAL A 267 -18.21 -24.31 15.08
C VAL A 267 -18.54 -24.40 16.56
N GLU A 268 -19.29 -23.42 17.09
CA GLU A 268 -19.81 -23.46 18.46
C GLU A 268 -21.29 -23.80 18.44
N LEU A 269 -21.68 -24.79 19.21
CA LEU A 269 -23.07 -25.24 19.28
C LEU A 269 -23.38 -26.01 20.54
N ARG A 270 -24.67 -26.06 20.89
CA ARG A 270 -25.14 -26.91 21.99
C ARG A 270 -24.94 -28.38 21.65
N VAL A 271 -24.38 -29.14 22.57
CA VAL A 271 -24.12 -30.58 22.37
C VAL A 271 -25.38 -31.37 21.95
N GLN A 272 -26.55 -30.96 22.40
CA GLN A 272 -27.83 -31.55 22.08
C GLN A 272 -28.26 -31.39 20.61
N ALA A 273 -27.71 -30.45 19.92
CA ALA A 273 -27.92 -30.26 18.49
C ALA A 273 -27.28 -31.38 17.65
N LEU A 274 -26.33 -32.12 18.23
CA LEU A 274 -25.56 -33.17 17.57
C LEU A 274 -26.02 -34.58 17.84
N TYR A 275 -27.03 -34.78 18.70
CA TYR A 275 -27.56 -36.14 18.95
C TYR A 275 -27.98 -36.80 17.64
N GLY A 276 -27.78 -38.11 17.52
CA GLY A 276 -28.00 -38.87 16.31
C GLY A 276 -26.89 -38.79 15.27
N LEU A 277 -25.88 -37.90 15.47
CA LEU A 277 -24.75 -37.79 14.55
C LEU A 277 -23.66 -38.79 14.94
N ALA A 278 -23.50 -39.85 14.13
CA ALA A 278 -22.50 -40.88 14.33
C ALA A 278 -21.13 -40.53 13.78
N ASP A 279 -21.09 -39.76 12.68
CA ASP A 279 -19.87 -39.37 12.01
C ASP A 279 -19.44 -37.96 12.42
N HIS A 280 -18.11 -37.75 12.46
CA HIS A 280 -17.60 -36.43 12.72
C HIS A 280 -17.72 -35.53 11.46
N PRO A 281 -18.24 -34.29 11.55
CA PRO A 281 -18.39 -33.40 10.40
C PRO A 281 -17.03 -32.92 9.90
N VAL A 282 -16.89 -32.88 8.57
CA VAL A 282 -15.70 -32.49 7.87
C VAL A 282 -16.00 -31.42 6.81
N VAL A 283 -15.03 -30.60 6.50
CA VAL A 283 -15.13 -29.56 5.45
C VAL A 283 -13.88 -29.57 4.55
N GLY A 284 -14.02 -28.98 3.40
CA GLY A 284 -12.93 -28.83 2.43
C GLY A 284 -12.66 -30.09 1.60
N GLU A 285 -11.86 -29.92 0.57
CA GLU A 285 -11.41 -31.00 -0.33
C GLU A 285 -10.63 -32.08 0.43
N ALA A 286 -9.78 -31.65 1.35
CA ALA A 286 -8.97 -32.52 2.21
C ALA A 286 -9.76 -33.17 3.39
N ARG A 287 -11.08 -32.97 3.44
CA ARG A 287 -11.94 -33.49 4.51
C ARG A 287 -11.46 -33.16 5.93
N VAL A 288 -11.12 -31.87 6.13
CA VAL A 288 -10.62 -31.38 7.42
C VAL A 288 -11.71 -31.47 8.48
N PRO A 289 -11.48 -32.15 9.64
CA PRO A 289 -12.47 -32.26 10.70
C PRO A 289 -12.77 -30.89 11.33
N LEU A 290 -14.07 -30.60 11.56
CA LEU A 290 -14.49 -29.40 12.27
C LEU A 290 -14.05 -29.45 13.74
N VAL A 291 -13.61 -28.38 14.29
CA VAL A 291 -13.40 -28.20 15.72
C VAL A 291 -14.77 -27.90 16.35
N LEU A 292 -15.39 -28.88 17.03
CA LEU A 292 -16.67 -28.70 17.68
C LEU A 292 -16.46 -28.14 19.10
N SER A 293 -16.80 -26.85 19.30
CA SER A 293 -16.88 -26.23 20.62
C SER A 293 -18.26 -26.45 21.20
N LEU A 294 -18.39 -27.51 22.05
CA LEU A 294 -19.64 -27.95 22.59
C LEU A 294 -20.05 -27.11 23.80
N THR A 295 -21.31 -26.65 23.80
CA THR A 295 -21.84 -25.81 24.88
C THR A 295 -23.08 -26.44 25.53
N SER A 296 -23.33 -26.03 26.78
CA SER A 296 -24.52 -26.34 27.54
C SER A 296 -25.75 -25.58 27.02
N PRO A 297 -26.97 -25.90 27.47
CA PRO A 297 -28.17 -25.12 27.14
C PRO A 297 -28.07 -23.63 27.47
N ALA A 298 -27.22 -23.23 28.41
CA ALA A 298 -26.96 -21.84 28.80
C ALA A 298 -25.74 -21.23 28.09
N GLY A 299 -25.19 -21.87 27.03
CA GLY A 299 -24.03 -21.36 26.29
C GLY A 299 -22.68 -21.50 27.02
N ARG A 300 -22.61 -22.25 28.11
CA ARG A 300 -21.33 -22.46 28.82
C ARG A 300 -20.54 -23.58 28.14
N PRO A 301 -19.22 -23.41 27.97
CA PRO A 301 -18.37 -24.44 27.39
C PRO A 301 -18.48 -25.77 28.19
N ILE A 302 -18.56 -26.86 27.46
CA ILE A 302 -18.52 -28.24 28.00
C ILE A 302 -17.21 -28.89 27.57
N GLN A 303 -16.97 -28.97 26.26
CA GLN A 303 -15.81 -29.64 25.68
C GLN A 303 -15.55 -29.14 24.26
N THR A 304 -14.30 -29.21 23.85
CA THR A 304 -13.90 -29.03 22.45
C THR A 304 -13.40 -30.38 21.93
N THR A 305 -13.88 -30.82 20.75
CA THR A 305 -13.47 -32.08 20.14
C THR A 305 -13.32 -31.98 18.63
N ARG A 306 -12.42 -32.78 18.07
CA ARG A 306 -12.27 -33.08 16.65
C ARG A 306 -12.62 -34.52 16.30
N ASP A 307 -13.13 -35.26 17.26
CA ASP A 307 -13.60 -36.62 17.10
C ASP A 307 -14.88 -36.77 17.94
N LEU A 308 -16.01 -36.56 17.29
CA LEU A 308 -17.32 -36.68 17.93
C LEU A 308 -17.64 -38.14 18.36
N PRO A 309 -17.36 -39.17 17.52
CA PRO A 309 -17.53 -40.56 17.93
C PRO A 309 -16.70 -40.95 19.15
N ALA A 310 -15.47 -40.51 19.26
CA ALA A 310 -14.63 -40.74 20.44
C ALA A 310 -15.19 -40.04 21.69
N PHE A 311 -15.67 -38.79 21.54
CA PHE A 311 -16.35 -38.08 22.62
C PHE A 311 -17.63 -38.84 23.11
N TRP A 312 -18.47 -39.34 22.19
CA TRP A 312 -19.68 -40.09 22.54
C TRP A 312 -19.38 -41.39 23.31
N ARG A 313 -18.34 -42.14 22.92
CA ARG A 313 -17.94 -43.39 23.56
C ARG A 313 -17.12 -43.18 24.83
N GLY A 314 -16.44 -42.05 24.97
CA GLY A 314 -15.53 -41.77 26.08
C GLY A 314 -16.16 -40.86 27.14
N SER A 315 -15.83 -39.57 27.09
CA SER A 315 -16.17 -38.59 28.13
C SER A 315 -17.66 -38.23 28.22
N TRP A 316 -18.50 -38.66 27.27
CA TRP A 316 -19.92 -38.31 27.27
C TRP A 316 -20.65 -38.76 28.54
N ALA A 317 -20.39 -39.98 29.06
CA ALA A 317 -21.07 -40.50 30.25
C ALA A 317 -20.90 -39.56 31.44
N ASP A 318 -19.71 -39.07 31.69
CA ASP A 318 -19.41 -38.14 32.77
C ASP A 318 -20.04 -36.78 32.53
N VAL A 319 -19.93 -36.24 31.30
CA VAL A 319 -20.58 -34.99 30.89
C VAL A 319 -22.10 -35.08 31.07
N ALA A 320 -22.72 -36.15 30.62
CA ALA A 320 -24.18 -36.34 30.76
C ALA A 320 -24.61 -36.39 32.20
N LYS A 321 -23.86 -37.09 33.07
CA LYS A 321 -24.11 -37.17 34.52
C LYS A 321 -24.07 -35.78 35.17
N GLU A 322 -23.03 -35.00 34.90
CA GLU A 322 -22.90 -33.66 35.41
C GLU A 322 -24.01 -32.72 34.91
N MET A 323 -24.31 -32.76 33.62
CA MET A 323 -25.28 -31.89 32.99
C MET A 323 -26.73 -32.26 33.39
N ARG A 324 -27.05 -33.52 33.71
CA ARG A 324 -28.35 -33.91 34.28
C ARG A 324 -28.62 -33.19 35.59
N GLY A 325 -27.60 -33.03 36.44
CA GLY A 325 -27.73 -32.29 37.69
C GLY A 325 -27.94 -30.79 37.47
N ARG A 326 -27.20 -30.20 36.54
CA ARG A 326 -27.25 -28.73 36.27
C ARG A 326 -28.44 -28.30 35.39
N TYR A 327 -28.86 -29.17 34.45
CA TYR A 327 -29.90 -28.86 33.44
C TYR A 327 -30.94 -30.02 33.36
N PRO A 328 -31.66 -30.35 34.41
CA PRO A 328 -32.55 -31.54 34.49
C PRO A 328 -33.73 -31.47 33.50
N ARG A 329 -34.11 -30.26 33.07
CA ARG A 329 -35.21 -30.04 32.10
C ARG A 329 -34.82 -30.40 30.66
N HIS A 330 -33.55 -30.59 30.36
CA HIS A 330 -33.04 -30.95 29.03
C HIS A 330 -32.76 -32.46 28.94
N PRO A 331 -32.82 -33.07 27.73
CA PRO A 331 -32.48 -34.47 27.54
C PRO A 331 -30.96 -34.68 27.62
N TRP A 332 -30.55 -35.73 28.36
CA TRP A 332 -29.17 -36.20 28.47
C TRP A 332 -29.18 -37.72 28.35
N PRO A 333 -29.31 -38.28 27.10
CA PRO A 333 -29.41 -39.70 26.84
C PRO A 333 -28.14 -40.43 27.24
N ASP A 334 -28.28 -41.75 27.58
CA ASP A 334 -27.11 -42.59 27.82
C ASP A 334 -26.40 -42.93 26.49
N ASP A 335 -27.19 -43.14 25.42
CA ASP A 335 -26.70 -43.28 24.06
C ASP A 335 -27.05 -42.02 23.24
N PRO A 336 -26.10 -41.11 23.03
CA PRO A 336 -26.32 -39.87 22.24
C PRO A 336 -26.43 -40.15 20.74
N MET A 337 -25.88 -41.28 20.24
CA MET A 337 -25.93 -41.61 18.81
C MET A 337 -27.31 -42.14 18.39
N ALA A 338 -28.00 -42.80 19.28
CA ALA A 338 -29.36 -43.28 19.05
C ALA A 338 -30.44 -42.23 19.38
N ALA A 339 -30.08 -41.14 20.03
CA ALA A 339 -31.01 -40.12 20.46
C ALA A 339 -31.37 -39.13 19.36
N SER A 340 -32.59 -38.60 19.35
CA SER A 340 -33.01 -37.52 18.45
C SER A 340 -32.46 -36.20 18.91
N ALA A 341 -31.85 -35.42 17.97
CA ALA A 341 -31.35 -34.07 18.22
C ALA A 341 -32.49 -33.11 18.58
N THR A 342 -32.28 -32.27 19.58
CA THR A 342 -33.25 -31.27 20.00
C THR A 342 -32.59 -30.10 20.75
N LEU A 343 -33.09 -28.91 20.54
CA LEU A 343 -32.71 -27.71 21.32
C LEU A 343 -33.74 -27.39 22.41
N ARG A 344 -34.81 -28.23 22.55
CA ARG A 344 -35.93 -28.00 23.41
C ARG A 344 -35.76 -28.72 24.77
N THR A 345 -36.57 -28.31 25.72
CA THR A 345 -36.73 -29.06 26.97
C THR A 345 -37.56 -30.32 26.77
N LYS A 346 -37.44 -31.30 27.66
CA LYS A 346 -38.21 -32.57 27.64
C LYS A 346 -39.73 -32.36 27.50
N ASN A 347 -40.26 -31.38 28.25
CA ASN A 347 -41.70 -31.06 28.23
C ASN A 347 -42.15 -30.42 26.91
N ALA A 348 -41.28 -29.58 26.29
CA ALA A 348 -41.57 -28.96 25.00
C ALA A 348 -41.54 -29.98 23.86
N ASP A 349 -40.66 -30.99 23.91
CA ASP A 349 -40.62 -32.09 22.93
C ASP A 349 -41.78 -33.06 23.07
N ALA A 350 -42.20 -33.36 24.30
CA ALA A 350 -43.35 -34.25 24.55
C ALA A 350 -44.65 -33.65 23.95
N ARG A 351 -44.89 -32.35 24.13
CA ARG A 351 -46.09 -31.66 23.59
C ARG A 351 -46.18 -31.64 22.07
N ARG A 352 -45.07 -31.88 21.35
CA ARG A 352 -45.06 -31.89 19.87
C ARG A 352 -45.30 -33.28 19.30
N LYS A 353 -45.07 -34.35 20.11
CA LYS A 353 -45.26 -35.73 19.70
C LYS A 353 -46.66 -36.26 20.06
N SER A 354 -47.38 -35.54 20.88
CA SER A 354 -48.80 -35.72 21.15
C SER A 354 -49.65 -34.84 20.21
#